data_4af7b155cb0405293f9d6d488fbd68f8
#
_entry.id   4af7b155cb0405293f9d6d488fbd68f8
#
_cell.length_a   1.000
_cell.length_b   1.000
_cell.length_c   1.000
_cell.angle_alpha   90.00
_cell.angle_beta   90.00
_cell.angle_gamma   90.00
#
_symmetry.space_group_name_H-M   'P 1'
#
loop_
_entity.id
_entity.type
_entity.pdbx_description
1 polymer ?
#
loop_
_entity_poly.entity_id
_entity_poly.type
_entity_poly.pdbx_seq_one_letter_code
_entity_poly.pdbx_strand_id
1 'polypeptide(L)' 'MNLMKRKQEIEARLTEIRGLASNESDVEKLTAFETEVDKLQEERAMIEKKMNIASKSDYKPTMVTETKSKS' A
#
# COMPACT_ATOMS: atom_id res chain seq x y z
N MET A 1 -7.23 -11.68 8.78
CA MET A 1 -6.66 -10.32 8.76
C MET A 1 -7.60 -9.35 8.09
N ASN A 2 -7.78 -8.19 8.70
CA ASN A 2 -8.66 -7.18 8.13
C ASN A 2 -7.84 -6.22 7.26
N LEU A 3 -7.94 -6.37 5.96
CA LEU A 3 -7.15 -5.57 5.02
C LEU A 3 -7.49 -4.09 5.10
N MET A 4 -8.76 -3.76 5.26
CA MET A 4 -9.17 -2.37 5.34
C MET A 4 -8.56 -1.69 6.56
N LYS A 5 -8.58 -2.38 7.70
CA LYS A 5 -8.00 -1.85 8.92
C LYS A 5 -6.50 -1.64 8.74
N ARG A 6 -5.82 -2.61 8.15
CA ARG A 6 -4.38 -2.48 7.91
C ARG A 6 -4.06 -1.31 6.99
N LYS A 7 -4.87 -1.13 5.96
CA LYS A 7 -4.69 -0.01 5.04
C LYS A 7 -4.81 1.32 5.78
N GLN A 8 -5.81 1.42 6.67
CA GLN A 8 -5.98 2.64 7.46
C GLN A 8 -4.80 2.88 8.38
N GLU A 9 -4.24 1.83 8.98
CA GLU A 9 -3.07 1.95 9.83
C GLU A 9 -1.88 2.48 9.03
N ILE A 10 -1.69 1.96 7.84
CA ILE A 10 -0.61 2.40 6.96
C ILE A 10 -0.78 3.88 6.61
N GLU A 11 -1.98 4.28 6.24
CA GLU A 11 -2.24 5.66 5.88
C GLU A 11 -2.02 6.61 7.05
N ALA A 12 -2.43 6.19 8.25
CA ALA A 12 -2.20 6.98 9.45
C ALA A 12 -0.71 7.15 9.72
N ARG A 13 0.05 6.07 9.56
CA ARG A 13 1.50 6.13 9.79
C ARG A 13 2.19 6.99 8.74
N LEU A 14 1.76 6.91 7.48
CA LEU A 14 2.32 7.75 6.42
C LEU A 14 2.09 9.23 6.72
N THR A 15 0.91 9.57 7.21
CA THR A 15 0.62 10.95 7.58
C THR A 15 1.51 11.38 8.75
N GLU A 16 1.69 10.52 9.73
CA GLU A 16 2.54 10.81 10.87
C GLU A 16 3.98 11.04 10.44
N ILE A 17 4.52 10.17 9.60
CA ILE A 17 5.87 10.30 9.09
C ILE A 17 6.04 11.59 8.30
N ARG A 18 5.05 11.95 7.52
CA ARG A 18 5.09 13.17 6.75
C ARG A 18 5.26 14.40 7.65
N GLY A 19 4.51 14.42 8.77
CA GLY A 19 4.64 15.48 9.75
C GLY A 19 6.00 15.47 10.43
N LEU A 20 6.47 14.28 10.81
CA LEU A 20 7.76 14.16 11.47
C LEU A 20 8.91 14.58 10.55
N ALA A 21 8.83 14.18 9.29
CA ALA A 21 9.87 14.50 8.33
C ALA A 21 9.93 15.99 8.03
N SER A 22 8.80 16.67 8.02
CA SER A 22 8.82 18.11 7.75
C SER A 22 9.52 18.90 8.83
N ASN A 23 9.63 18.34 10.05
CA ASN A 23 10.30 19.00 11.14
C ASN A 23 11.69 18.44 11.40
N GLU A 24 12.14 17.48 10.61
CA GLU A 24 13.41 16.80 10.83
C GLU A 24 14.48 17.40 9.95
N SER A 25 15.64 17.68 10.54
CA SER A 25 16.78 18.21 9.79
C SER A 25 17.89 17.20 9.61
N ASP A 26 17.82 16.07 10.32
CA ASP A 26 18.88 15.08 10.27
C ASP A 26 18.68 14.19 9.05
N VAL A 27 19.66 14.19 8.17
CA VAL A 27 19.58 13.43 6.91
C VAL A 27 19.43 11.93 7.16
N GLU A 28 20.08 11.41 8.20
CA GLU A 28 19.98 9.99 8.52
C GLU A 28 18.56 9.62 8.93
N LYS A 29 17.93 10.46 9.72
CA LYS A 29 16.55 10.22 10.14
C LYS A 29 15.60 10.36 8.96
N LEU A 30 15.86 11.34 8.10
CA LEU A 30 15.03 11.51 6.89
C LEU A 30 15.15 10.28 5.99
N THR A 31 16.35 9.72 5.86
CA THR A 31 16.53 8.50 5.07
C THR A 31 15.78 7.33 5.68
N ALA A 32 15.77 7.23 7.01
CA ALA A 32 15.02 6.18 7.69
C ALA A 32 13.53 6.34 7.45
N PHE A 33 13.02 7.56 7.50
CA PHE A 33 11.62 7.82 7.19
C PHE A 33 11.29 7.44 5.75
N GLU A 34 12.18 7.79 4.85
CA GLU A 34 11.98 7.46 3.43
C GLU A 34 11.88 5.96 3.21
N THR A 35 12.75 5.20 3.86
CA THR A 35 12.72 3.75 3.77
C THR A 35 11.41 3.19 4.31
N GLU A 36 10.96 3.71 5.45
CA GLU A 36 9.71 3.28 6.04
C GLU A 36 8.53 3.61 5.13
N VAL A 37 8.52 4.80 4.55
CA VAL A 37 7.47 5.21 3.63
C VAL A 37 7.41 4.27 2.43
N ASP A 38 8.57 3.94 1.86
CA ASP A 38 8.62 3.05 0.71
C ASP A 38 8.02 1.68 1.04
N LYS A 39 8.35 1.14 2.21
CA LYS A 39 7.82 -0.15 2.63
C LYS A 39 6.32 -0.09 2.86
N LEU A 40 5.86 0.98 3.50
CA LEU A 40 4.44 1.14 3.76
C LEU A 40 3.65 1.30 2.46
N GLN A 41 4.20 2.02 1.51
CA GLN A 41 3.55 2.19 0.21
C GLN A 41 3.47 0.88 -0.56
N GLU A 42 4.50 0.04 -0.46
CA GLU A 42 4.47 -1.27 -1.08
C GLU A 42 3.40 -2.14 -0.44
N GLU A 43 3.33 -2.13 0.88
CA GLU A 43 2.32 -2.91 1.58
C GLU A 43 0.92 -2.42 1.23
N ARG A 44 0.73 -1.12 1.19
CA ARG A 44 -0.55 -0.53 0.83
C ARG A 44 -0.97 -0.94 -0.58
N ALA A 45 -0.03 -0.89 -1.52
CA ALA A 45 -0.32 -1.28 -2.90
C ALA A 45 -0.71 -2.76 -2.97
N MET A 46 -0.03 -3.60 -2.21
CA MET A 46 -0.36 -5.02 -2.15
C MET A 46 -1.77 -5.23 -1.58
N ILE A 47 -2.11 -4.52 -0.53
CA ILE A 47 -3.44 -4.62 0.07
C ILE A 47 -4.50 -4.20 -0.92
N GLU A 48 -4.26 -3.10 -1.63
CA GLU A 48 -5.22 -2.63 -2.63
C GLU A 48 -5.40 -3.65 -3.74
N LYS A 49 -4.31 -4.29 -4.14
CA LYS A 49 -4.38 -5.33 -5.15
C LYS A 49 -5.19 -6.52 -4.66
N LYS A 50 -4.97 -6.92 -3.43
CA LYS A 50 -5.73 -8.02 -2.84
C LYS A 50 -7.22 -7.68 -2.75
N MET A 51 -7.54 -6.46 -2.39
CA MET A 51 -8.93 -6.02 -2.31
C MET A 51 -9.58 -6.02 -3.69
N ASN A 52 -8.84 -5.59 -4.69
CA ASN A 52 -9.35 -5.61 -6.06
C ASN A 52 -9.60 -7.04 -6.54
N ILE A 53 -8.71 -7.95 -6.23
CA ILE A 53 -8.90 -9.34 -6.61
C ILE A 53 -10.11 -9.94 -5.89
N ALA A 54 -10.25 -9.64 -4.61
CA ALA A 54 -11.39 -10.13 -3.85
C ALA A 54 -12.70 -9.61 -4.41
N SER A 55 -12.70 -8.35 -4.82
CA SER A 55 -13.87 -7.76 -5.44
C SER A 55 -14.20 -8.42 -6.77
N LYS A 56 -13.18 -8.77 -7.53
CA LYS A 56 -13.37 -9.41 -8.83
C LYS A 56 -13.79 -10.87 -8.67
N SER A 57 -13.51 -11.48 -7.56
CA SER A 57 -13.85 -12.87 -7.38
C SER A 57 -15.35 -13.10 -7.29
N ASP A 58 -16.12 -12.08 -6.99
CA ASP A 58 -17.56 -12.16 -7.05
C ASP A 58 -18.05 -12.20 -8.47
N TYR A 59 -17.26 -11.70 -9.36
CA TYR A 59 -17.57 -11.63 -10.76
C TYR A 59 -17.02 -12.89 -11.38
N LYS A 60 -17.77 -13.58 -12.15
CA LYS A 60 -17.30 -14.78 -12.74
C LYS A 60 -16.50 -14.48 -13.94
N PRO A 61 -15.23 -14.32 -13.85
CA PRO A 61 -14.42 -14.01 -15.02
C PRO A 61 -14.33 -15.25 -15.80
N THR A 62 -14.44 -15.17 -16.86
CA THR A 62 -14.13 -16.30 -17.61
C THR A 62 -12.67 -16.29 -17.90
N MET A 63 -12.27 -16.18 -17.72
CA MET A 63 -11.12 -16.13 -17.92
C MET A 63 -10.35 -15.80 -18.50
N VAL A 64 -10.29 -15.31 -18.39
CA VAL A 64 -9.59 -15.07 -18.87
C VAL A 64 -8.75 -14.72 -19.14
N THR A 65 -8.63 -14.62 -19.04
CA THR A 65 -7.91 -14.40 -19.31
C THR A 65 -7.21 -13.79 -19.65
N GLU A 66 -7.09 -13.54 -19.43
CA GLU A 66 -6.45 -13.18 -19.69
C GLU A 66 -5.86 -12.62 -19.90
N THR A 67 -5.74 -12.46 -19.60
CA THR A 67 -5.04 -12.21 -19.75
C THR A 67 -4.59 -11.59 -20.01
N LYS A 68 -4.46 -11.37 -19.71
CA LYS A 68 -3.92 -11.13 -19.92
C LYS A 68 -3.55 -10.68 -20.22
N SER A 69 -3.59 -10.52 -19.72
CA SER A 69 -3.11 -10.42 -20.03
C SER A 69 -2.97 -10.03 -20.46
N LYS A 70 -2.86 -9.85 -20.25
CA LYS A 70 -2.60 -9.86 -20.66
C LYS A 70 -2.60 -9.80 -21.03
N SER A 71 -2.76 -9.56 -20.57
CA SER A 71 -2.66 -9.82 -21.04
C SER A 71 -2.59 -9.79 -21.25
#